data_5c9bd8e3f54e05b94233f7b75452fd58
#
_entry.id   5c9bd8e3f54e05b94233f7b75452fd58
#
_cell.length_a   1.000
_cell.length_b   1.000
_cell.length_c   1.000
_cell.angle_alpha   90.00
_cell.angle_beta   90.00
_cell.angle_gamma   90.00
#
_symmetry.space_group_name_H-M   'P 1'
#
loop_
_entity.id
_entity.type
_entity.pdbx_description
1 polymer ?
#
loop_
_entity_poly.entity_id
_entity_poly.type
_entity_poly.pdbx_seq_one_letter_code
_entity_poly.pdbx_strand_id
1 'polypeptide(L)'
;MSGFASLRLAFSAALLGAVLCAPQAFAQGAAAPAQTITLGPSGLPLPRFVSLKPARVNSRVGPGANYSVNWMYLKAGLPMEVIQEFDTWRRVRDADGSEGWINQSLLSGRRTAIVAPWQRGKGGRINLLDEPDKDAGVVAIIEPGVIGSIKKCDGQWCEMTFDGHTGWMAQSQVWGAYPGEKVKN
;
A
#
# COMPACT_ATOMS: atom_id res chain seq x y z
N MET A 1 -34.15 14.68 88.52
CA MET A 1 -35.21 15.17 87.64
C MET A 1 -34.81 14.73 86.22
N SER A 2 -35.35 13.64 85.88
CA SER A 2 -35.98 13.19 84.66
C SER A 2 -35.29 13.58 83.37
N GLY A 3 -34.56 12.67 82.72
CA GLY A 3 -34.09 12.76 81.36
C GLY A 3 -34.31 11.43 80.63
N PHE A 4 -35.24 11.41 79.74
CA PHE A 4 -35.63 10.25 78.91
C PHE A 4 -34.55 9.85 77.93
N ALA A 5 -34.12 8.58 77.96
CA ALA A 5 -33.26 7.99 76.91
C ALA A 5 -34.12 7.52 75.76
N SER A 6 -33.85 8.03 74.57
CA SER A 6 -34.44 7.58 73.28
C SER A 6 -33.48 6.65 72.56
N LEU A 7 -33.83 5.38 72.51
CA LEU A 7 -33.19 4.31 71.76
C LEU A 7 -33.50 4.47 70.27
N ARG A 8 -32.48 4.75 69.46
CA ARG A 8 -32.63 4.74 67.99
C ARG A 8 -32.05 3.44 67.41
N LEU A 9 -32.93 2.61 66.86
CA LEU A 9 -32.56 1.45 66.04
C LEU A 9 -31.93 1.92 64.75
N ALA A 10 -30.70 1.50 64.45
CA ALA A 10 -30.05 1.67 63.21
C ALA A 10 -30.39 0.47 62.33
N PHE A 11 -31.14 0.70 61.25
CA PHE A 11 -31.31 -0.26 60.16
C PHE A 11 -30.11 -0.18 59.19
N SER A 12 -29.26 -1.20 59.20
CA SER A 12 -28.20 -1.38 58.24
C SER A 12 -28.80 -1.98 56.94
N ALA A 13 -28.95 -1.18 55.89
CA ALA A 13 -29.27 -1.64 54.54
C ALA A 13 -28.00 -2.12 53.84
N ALA A 14 -27.87 -3.43 53.66
CA ALA A 14 -26.80 -4.02 52.83
C ALA A 14 -27.14 -3.82 51.32
N LEU A 15 -26.42 -2.93 50.67
CA LEU A 15 -26.46 -2.79 49.21
C LEU A 15 -25.58 -3.89 48.56
N LEU A 16 -26.23 -4.92 48.00
CA LEU A 16 -25.57 -5.86 47.07
C LEU A 16 -25.31 -5.12 45.76
N GLY A 17 -24.05 -4.76 45.53
CA GLY A 17 -23.59 -4.27 44.23
C GLY A 17 -23.47 -5.41 43.21
N ALA A 18 -24.41 -5.50 42.28
CA ALA A 18 -24.29 -6.38 41.12
C ALA A 18 -23.26 -5.78 40.14
N VAL A 19 -22.05 -6.39 40.04
CA VAL A 19 -21.07 -6.08 39.03
C VAL A 19 -21.56 -6.64 37.70
N LEU A 20 -22.09 -5.76 36.85
CA LEU A 20 -22.42 -6.06 35.45
C LEU A 20 -21.11 -6.17 34.68
N CYS A 21 -20.65 -7.40 34.46
CA CYS A 21 -19.55 -7.71 33.55
C CYS A 21 -20.07 -7.57 32.10
N ALA A 22 -19.84 -6.40 31.47
CA ALA A 22 -20.16 -6.21 30.07
C ALA A 22 -19.15 -7.00 29.21
N PRO A 23 -19.59 -7.84 28.23
CA PRO A 23 -18.68 -8.50 27.32
C PRO A 23 -18.00 -7.45 26.44
N GLN A 24 -16.66 -7.39 26.48
CA GLN A 24 -15.88 -6.58 25.56
C GLN A 24 -15.95 -7.25 24.19
N ALA A 25 -16.68 -6.64 23.26
CA ALA A 25 -16.66 -7.03 21.84
C ALA A 25 -15.27 -6.68 21.30
N PHE A 26 -14.45 -7.71 21.07
CA PHE A 26 -13.22 -7.54 20.28
C PHE A 26 -13.63 -7.14 18.87
N ALA A 27 -13.32 -5.90 18.47
CA ALA A 27 -13.44 -5.47 17.09
C ALA A 27 -12.49 -6.34 16.24
N GLN A 28 -13.04 -7.30 15.52
CA GLN A 28 -12.32 -8.04 14.50
C GLN A 28 -11.88 -7.03 13.47
N GLY A 29 -10.57 -6.80 13.37
CA GLY A 29 -9.99 -5.97 12.32
C GLY A 29 -10.48 -6.48 10.96
N ALA A 30 -11.17 -5.61 10.23
CA ALA A 30 -11.63 -5.94 8.87
C ALA A 30 -10.41 -6.29 8.03
N ALA A 31 -10.30 -7.57 7.64
CA ALA A 31 -9.33 -8.01 6.66
C ALA A 31 -9.56 -7.20 5.37
N ALA A 32 -8.50 -6.61 4.81
CA ALA A 32 -8.58 -5.92 3.54
C ALA A 32 -9.22 -6.88 2.50
N PRO A 33 -10.13 -6.42 1.64
CA PRO A 33 -10.80 -7.29 0.68
C PRO A 33 -9.74 -7.96 -0.21
N ALA A 34 -9.80 -9.28 -0.27
CA ALA A 34 -8.95 -10.07 -1.17
C ALA A 34 -9.20 -9.58 -2.60
N GLN A 35 -8.15 -9.12 -3.27
CA GLN A 35 -8.26 -8.66 -4.66
C GLN A 35 -8.62 -9.87 -5.53
N THR A 36 -9.77 -9.82 -6.18
CA THR A 36 -10.17 -10.84 -7.14
C THR A 36 -9.27 -10.74 -8.37
N ILE A 37 -8.31 -11.65 -8.48
CA ILE A 37 -7.43 -11.73 -9.66
C ILE A 37 -8.21 -12.39 -10.78
N THR A 38 -8.43 -11.67 -11.87
CA THR A 38 -8.99 -12.21 -13.11
C THR A 38 -7.90 -12.21 -14.18
N LEU A 39 -7.97 -13.16 -15.14
CA LEU A 39 -7.08 -13.13 -16.30
C LEU A 39 -7.62 -12.17 -17.36
N GLY A 40 -6.75 -11.27 -17.83
CA GLY A 40 -7.07 -10.39 -18.95
C GLY A 40 -7.00 -11.12 -20.30
N PRO A 41 -7.39 -10.45 -21.40
CA PRO A 41 -7.28 -10.98 -22.77
C PRO A 41 -5.87 -11.45 -23.17
N SER A 42 -4.83 -10.89 -22.57
CA SER A 42 -3.42 -11.33 -22.79
C SER A 42 -3.07 -12.62 -22.04
N GLY A 43 -3.97 -13.20 -21.25
CA GLY A 43 -3.70 -14.33 -20.36
C GLY A 43 -2.94 -13.95 -19.08
N LEU A 44 -2.65 -12.67 -18.88
CA LEU A 44 -1.97 -12.17 -17.68
C LEU A 44 -2.98 -11.71 -16.62
N PRO A 45 -2.61 -11.77 -15.33
CA PRO A 45 -3.46 -11.30 -14.23
C PRO A 45 -3.86 -9.83 -14.36
N LEU A 46 -5.09 -9.51 -13.94
CA LEU A 46 -5.57 -8.16 -13.74
C LEU A 46 -6.16 -8.06 -12.32
N PRO A 47 -5.82 -7.01 -11.55
CA PRO A 47 -4.79 -6.01 -11.88
C PRO A 47 -3.37 -6.56 -11.76
N ARG A 48 -2.38 -5.86 -12.35
CA ARG A 48 -0.95 -6.19 -12.23
C ARG A 48 -0.06 -4.97 -12.37
N PHE A 49 1.11 -4.99 -11.76
CA PHE A 49 2.09 -3.94 -11.91
C PHE A 49 3.04 -4.19 -13.10
N VAL A 50 3.36 -3.11 -13.79
CA VAL A 50 4.33 -2.99 -14.88
C VAL A 50 5.13 -1.70 -14.68
N SER A 51 6.12 -1.42 -15.54
CA SER A 51 6.83 -0.14 -15.53
C SER A 51 6.90 0.49 -16.92
N LEU A 52 7.03 1.82 -16.97
CA LEU A 52 7.25 2.54 -18.22
C LEU A 52 8.65 2.25 -18.76
N LYS A 53 8.78 1.90 -20.08
CA LYS A 53 10.08 1.71 -20.76
C LYS A 53 10.78 3.03 -21.01
N PRO A 54 10.19 3.97 -21.81
CA PRO A 54 10.85 5.24 -22.11
C PRO A 54 10.60 6.28 -21.06
N ALA A 55 11.43 7.32 -21.06
CA ALA A 55 11.27 8.46 -20.16
C ALA A 55 10.03 9.31 -20.49
N ARG A 56 9.54 9.27 -21.74
CA ARG A 56 8.40 10.06 -22.18
C ARG A 56 7.30 9.15 -22.72
N VAL A 57 6.13 9.17 -22.06
CA VAL A 57 4.98 8.34 -22.41
C VAL A 57 3.70 9.17 -22.36
N ASN A 58 2.95 9.19 -23.45
CA ASN A 58 1.61 9.77 -23.49
C ASN A 58 0.58 8.77 -23.00
N SER A 59 -0.23 9.18 -22.03
CA SER A 59 -1.47 8.53 -21.62
C SER A 59 -2.65 9.18 -22.35
N ARG A 60 -3.62 8.38 -22.79
CA ARG A 60 -4.75 8.84 -23.58
C ARG A 60 -6.07 8.55 -22.90
N VAL A 61 -7.12 9.26 -23.32
CA VAL A 61 -8.47 9.06 -22.77
C VAL A 61 -9.15 7.77 -23.26
N GLY A 62 -8.61 7.11 -24.29
CA GLY A 62 -9.14 5.89 -24.86
C GLY A 62 -8.07 5.00 -25.51
N PRO A 63 -8.44 3.73 -25.84
CA PRO A 63 -7.51 2.71 -26.34
C PRO A 63 -7.25 2.86 -27.85
N GLY A 64 -6.50 3.89 -28.24
CA GLY A 64 -6.11 4.13 -29.65
C GLY A 64 -5.28 5.39 -29.81
N ALA A 65 -4.50 5.44 -30.90
CA ALA A 65 -3.63 6.58 -31.21
C ALA A 65 -4.41 7.85 -31.58
N ASN A 66 -5.67 7.71 -32.00
CA ASN A 66 -6.58 8.79 -32.36
C ASN A 66 -7.26 9.44 -31.15
N TYR A 67 -7.18 8.85 -29.96
CA TYR A 67 -7.72 9.47 -28.74
C TYR A 67 -6.77 10.56 -28.23
N SER A 68 -7.36 11.61 -27.65
CA SER A 68 -6.62 12.72 -27.09
C SER A 68 -5.68 12.26 -25.95
N VAL A 69 -4.54 12.94 -25.86
CA VAL A 69 -3.60 12.78 -24.75
C VAL A 69 -4.19 13.54 -23.55
N ASN A 70 -4.38 12.82 -22.43
CA ASN A 70 -4.83 13.41 -21.16
C ASN A 70 -3.67 13.69 -20.19
N TRP A 71 -2.57 12.93 -20.33
CA TRP A 71 -1.41 13.08 -19.45
C TRP A 71 -0.12 12.67 -20.16
N MET A 72 1.01 13.23 -19.71
CA MET A 72 2.34 12.86 -20.20
C MET A 72 3.25 12.53 -19.03
N TYR A 73 3.69 11.28 -18.94
CA TYR A 73 4.69 10.86 -17.97
C TYR A 73 6.09 11.14 -18.50
N LEU A 74 6.97 11.68 -17.63
CA LEU A 74 8.31 12.13 -18.01
C LEU A 74 9.43 11.35 -17.30
N LYS A 75 9.16 10.13 -16.85
CA LYS A 75 10.15 9.34 -16.13
C LYS A 75 10.10 7.87 -16.51
N ALA A 76 11.23 7.31 -17.00
CA ALA A 76 11.37 5.88 -17.23
C ALA A 76 11.32 5.11 -15.90
N GLY A 77 10.85 3.86 -15.96
CA GLY A 77 10.75 3.00 -14.78
C GLY A 77 9.61 3.37 -13.83
N LEU A 78 8.77 4.36 -14.15
CA LEU A 78 7.59 4.67 -13.33
C LEU A 78 6.68 3.44 -13.25
N PRO A 79 6.36 2.92 -12.05
CA PRO A 79 5.43 1.82 -11.92
C PRO A 79 4.03 2.25 -12.34
N MET A 80 3.29 1.32 -12.94
CA MET A 80 1.90 1.48 -13.37
C MET A 80 1.12 0.22 -13.02
N GLU A 81 -0.09 0.37 -12.55
CA GLU A 81 -1.02 -0.73 -12.35
C GLU A 81 -1.90 -0.90 -13.58
N VAL A 82 -1.77 -2.01 -14.32
CA VAL A 82 -2.67 -2.35 -15.43
C VAL A 82 -3.97 -2.88 -14.85
N ILE A 83 -5.08 -2.19 -15.11
CA ILE A 83 -6.41 -2.52 -14.58
C ILE A 83 -7.36 -3.04 -15.66
N GLN A 84 -7.04 -2.81 -16.94
CA GLN A 84 -7.84 -3.26 -18.08
C GLN A 84 -6.98 -3.40 -19.33
N GLU A 85 -7.36 -4.30 -20.23
CA GLU A 85 -6.74 -4.51 -21.53
C GLU A 85 -7.74 -4.37 -22.66
N PHE A 86 -7.32 -3.77 -23.75
CA PHE A 86 -8.07 -3.71 -25.01
C PHE A 86 -7.06 -3.75 -26.15
N ASP A 87 -7.08 -4.81 -26.96
CA ASP A 87 -6.11 -5.03 -28.06
C ASP A 87 -4.65 -4.80 -27.59
N THR A 88 -3.93 -3.88 -28.22
CA THR A 88 -2.56 -3.50 -27.85
C THR A 88 -2.49 -2.41 -26.77
N TRP A 89 -3.62 -1.97 -26.23
CA TRP A 89 -3.71 -0.91 -25.24
C TRP A 89 -3.96 -1.45 -23.84
N ARG A 90 -3.39 -0.77 -22.83
CA ARG A 90 -3.55 -1.07 -21.40
C ARG A 90 -4.08 0.15 -20.71
N ARG A 91 -5.22 0.02 -20.02
CA ARG A 91 -5.66 1.05 -19.08
C ARG A 91 -4.83 0.88 -17.83
N VAL A 92 -4.12 1.94 -17.49
CA VAL A 92 -3.21 1.97 -16.35
C VAL A 92 -3.70 2.97 -15.32
N ARG A 93 -3.33 2.72 -14.05
CA ARG A 93 -3.48 3.62 -12.92
C ARG A 93 -2.11 3.95 -12.38
N ASP A 94 -1.85 5.21 -12.05
CA ASP A 94 -0.64 5.63 -11.37
C ASP A 94 -0.80 5.66 -9.84
N ALA A 95 0.26 6.02 -9.11
CA ALA A 95 0.28 6.06 -7.66
C ALA A 95 -0.62 7.15 -7.05
N ASP A 96 -1.01 8.14 -7.83
CA ASP A 96 -1.90 9.23 -7.43
C ASP A 96 -3.37 8.93 -7.79
N GLY A 97 -3.63 7.74 -8.39
CA GLY A 97 -4.96 7.28 -8.79
C GLY A 97 -5.42 7.74 -10.17
N SER A 98 -4.58 8.48 -10.92
CA SER A 98 -4.91 8.91 -12.28
C SER A 98 -4.91 7.74 -13.25
N GLU A 99 -5.88 7.70 -14.15
CA GLU A 99 -6.05 6.61 -15.10
C GLU A 99 -5.96 7.07 -16.55
N GLY A 100 -5.51 6.18 -17.42
CA GLY A 100 -5.48 6.41 -18.86
C GLY A 100 -4.94 5.23 -19.64
N TRP A 101 -4.93 5.35 -20.96
CA TRP A 101 -4.55 4.28 -21.87
C TRP A 101 -3.14 4.48 -22.42
N ILE A 102 -2.32 3.45 -22.30
CA ILE A 102 -0.94 3.40 -22.81
C ILE A 102 -0.80 2.18 -23.69
N ASN A 103 -0.09 2.34 -24.82
CA ASN A 103 0.22 1.21 -25.69
C ASN A 103 1.18 0.24 -24.98
N GLN A 104 0.91 -1.07 -25.05
CA GLN A 104 1.70 -2.10 -24.39
C GLN A 104 3.19 -2.10 -24.77
N SER A 105 3.54 -1.65 -25.98
CA SER A 105 4.94 -1.56 -26.42
C SER A 105 5.79 -0.63 -25.57
N LEU A 106 5.16 0.34 -24.89
CA LEU A 106 5.78 1.31 -23.98
C LEU A 106 5.88 0.79 -22.52
N LEU A 107 5.35 -0.41 -22.25
CA LEU A 107 5.32 -1.03 -20.93
C LEU A 107 6.30 -2.20 -20.85
N SER A 108 6.85 -2.40 -19.66
CA SER A 108 7.79 -3.48 -19.32
C SER A 108 7.26 -4.29 -18.14
N GLY A 109 7.44 -5.61 -18.18
CA GLY A 109 7.18 -6.47 -17.03
C GLY A 109 8.16 -6.29 -15.86
N ARG A 110 9.28 -5.54 -16.07
CA ARG A 110 10.22 -5.25 -14.97
C ARG A 110 9.49 -4.53 -13.84
N ARG A 111 9.63 -5.05 -12.64
CA ARG A 111 8.95 -4.51 -11.46
C ARG A 111 9.77 -3.38 -10.84
N THR A 112 9.13 -2.27 -10.67
CA THR A 112 9.63 -1.10 -9.95
C THR A 112 8.59 -0.68 -8.93
N ALA A 113 8.98 0.14 -7.96
CA ALA A 113 8.05 0.73 -7.00
C ALA A 113 8.43 2.16 -6.65
N ILE A 114 7.44 2.94 -6.22
CA ILE A 114 7.61 4.27 -5.62
C ILE A 114 7.57 4.10 -4.11
N VAL A 115 8.55 4.66 -3.43
CA VAL A 115 8.61 4.67 -1.97
C VAL A 115 7.57 5.63 -1.43
N ALA A 116 6.67 5.14 -0.57
CA ALA A 116 5.67 5.88 0.20
C ALA A 116 5.09 7.12 -0.54
N PRO A 117 4.47 6.98 -1.74
CA PRO A 117 4.01 8.14 -2.52
C PRO A 117 3.02 9.01 -1.74
N TRP A 118 2.26 8.44 -0.81
CA TRP A 118 1.34 9.14 0.09
C TRP A 118 2.02 10.03 1.14
N GLN A 119 3.35 9.93 1.29
CA GLN A 119 4.18 10.78 2.17
C GLN A 119 5.00 11.83 1.40
N ARG A 120 4.85 11.89 0.09
CA ARG A 120 5.58 12.86 -0.75
C ARG A 120 5.37 14.30 -0.26
N GLY A 121 6.44 15.06 -0.10
CA GLY A 121 6.40 16.44 0.38
C GLY A 121 6.14 16.62 1.89
N LYS A 122 6.03 15.52 2.67
CA LYS A 122 5.79 15.59 4.12
C LYS A 122 7.06 15.45 4.97
N GLY A 123 8.25 15.49 4.36
CA GLY A 123 9.54 15.41 5.06
C GLY A 123 9.86 14.02 5.64
N GLY A 124 9.13 12.97 5.21
CA GLY A 124 9.37 11.60 5.65
C GLY A 124 10.71 11.07 5.16
N ARG A 125 11.28 10.13 5.92
CA ARG A 125 12.49 9.38 5.56
C ARG A 125 12.21 7.90 5.77
N ILE A 126 12.53 7.08 4.78
CA ILE A 126 12.31 5.64 4.80
C ILE A 126 13.66 4.94 4.79
N ASN A 127 13.91 4.09 5.78
CA ASN A 127 15.16 3.34 5.85
C ASN A 127 15.18 2.21 4.83
N LEU A 128 16.28 2.10 4.10
CA LEU A 128 16.66 0.91 3.36
C LEU A 128 17.59 0.11 4.26
N LEU A 129 17.24 -1.12 4.57
CA LEU A 129 17.89 -1.96 5.57
C LEU A 129 18.77 -3.03 4.91
N ASP A 130 19.78 -3.52 5.59
CA ASP A 130 20.67 -4.59 5.09
C ASP A 130 19.99 -5.96 5.13
N GLU A 131 19.03 -6.17 6.04
CA GLU A 131 18.26 -7.41 6.19
C GLU A 131 16.76 -7.13 6.27
N PRO A 132 15.87 -8.13 6.00
CA PRO A 132 14.42 -7.99 6.11
C PRO A 132 13.95 -8.04 7.57
N ASP A 133 14.46 -7.14 8.39
CA ASP A 133 14.13 -6.97 9.80
C ASP A 133 14.07 -5.49 10.16
N LYS A 134 13.09 -5.09 11.00
CA LYS A 134 12.90 -3.70 11.44
C LYS A 134 14.07 -3.15 12.26
N ASP A 135 14.82 -4.03 12.93
CA ASP A 135 15.94 -3.69 13.81
C ASP A 135 17.31 -3.83 13.09
N ALA A 136 17.30 -4.14 11.79
CA ALA A 136 18.49 -4.29 10.95
C ALA A 136 19.23 -2.95 10.70
N GLY A 137 20.46 -3.06 10.24
CA GLY A 137 21.30 -1.91 9.93
C GLY A 137 20.76 -1.08 8.76
N VAL A 138 20.94 0.24 8.81
CA VAL A 138 20.48 1.15 7.74
C VAL A 138 21.58 1.26 6.67
N VAL A 139 21.28 0.82 5.44
CA VAL A 139 22.14 0.95 4.25
C VAL A 139 22.05 2.35 3.66
N ALA A 140 20.81 2.87 3.56
CA ALA A 140 20.53 4.19 3.01
C ALA A 140 19.20 4.73 3.54
N ILE A 141 19.02 6.05 3.43
CA ILE A 141 17.75 6.71 3.72
C ILE A 141 17.14 7.17 2.39
N ILE A 142 15.92 6.73 2.10
CA ILE A 142 15.22 7.00 0.85
C ILE A 142 14.10 8.02 1.10
N GLU A 143 13.99 9.02 0.25
CA GLU A 143 12.91 10.00 0.32
C GLU A 143 11.61 9.42 -0.27
N PRO A 144 10.43 9.77 0.28
CA PRO A 144 9.14 9.45 -0.31
C PRO A 144 9.01 9.97 -1.75
N GLY A 145 8.50 9.11 -2.64
CA GLY A 145 8.37 9.43 -4.08
C GLY A 145 9.54 9.00 -4.95
N VAL A 146 10.65 8.53 -4.35
CA VAL A 146 11.75 7.95 -5.12
C VAL A 146 11.34 6.60 -5.71
N ILE A 147 11.78 6.33 -6.95
CA ILE A 147 11.53 5.07 -7.66
C ILE A 147 12.74 4.16 -7.50
N GLY A 148 12.50 2.91 -7.10
CA GLY A 148 13.49 1.84 -7.06
C GLY A 148 13.08 0.63 -7.90
N SER A 149 14.06 -0.17 -8.27
CA SER A 149 13.82 -1.47 -8.90
C SER A 149 13.59 -2.53 -7.83
N ILE A 150 12.51 -3.30 -7.94
CA ILE A 150 12.27 -4.46 -7.09
C ILE A 150 13.10 -5.62 -7.61
N LYS A 151 13.92 -6.24 -6.77
CA LYS A 151 14.59 -7.52 -7.06
C LYS A 151 13.70 -8.70 -6.68
N LYS A 152 13.17 -8.68 -5.48
CA LYS A 152 12.20 -9.68 -4.98
C LYS A 152 11.38 -9.09 -3.84
N CYS A 153 10.19 -9.66 -3.62
CA CYS A 153 9.41 -9.45 -2.40
C CYS A 153 8.98 -10.82 -1.85
N ASP A 154 8.90 -10.94 -0.53
CA ASP A 154 8.49 -12.18 0.16
C ASP A 154 7.04 -12.14 0.69
N GLY A 155 6.39 -10.97 0.59
CA GLY A 155 5.04 -10.68 1.08
C GLY A 155 5.03 -9.72 2.26
N GLN A 156 6.16 -9.50 2.92
CA GLN A 156 6.33 -8.53 4.01
C GLN A 156 7.43 -7.51 3.69
N TRP A 157 8.50 -7.94 3.06
CA TRP A 157 9.66 -7.15 2.71
C TRP A 157 9.95 -7.22 1.22
N CYS A 158 10.48 -6.14 0.66
CA CYS A 158 10.99 -6.08 -0.70
C CYS A 158 12.48 -5.74 -0.70
N GLU A 159 13.29 -6.56 -1.36
CA GLU A 159 14.66 -6.20 -1.72
C GLU A 159 14.62 -5.29 -2.94
N MET A 160 15.14 -4.09 -2.79
CA MET A 160 15.08 -3.04 -3.78
C MET A 160 16.44 -2.43 -4.04
N THR A 161 16.61 -1.87 -5.24
CA THR A 161 17.81 -1.12 -5.63
C THR A 161 17.44 0.31 -5.99
N PHE A 162 18.16 1.27 -5.39
CA PHE A 162 18.06 2.71 -5.61
C PHE A 162 19.45 3.26 -5.91
N ASP A 163 19.69 3.75 -7.12
CA ASP A 163 20.95 4.42 -7.50
C ASP A 163 22.23 3.69 -7.01
N GLY A 164 22.29 2.38 -7.22
CA GLY A 164 23.40 1.52 -6.81
C GLY A 164 23.32 0.96 -5.39
N HIS A 165 22.50 1.51 -4.50
CA HIS A 165 22.26 0.96 -3.16
C HIS A 165 21.19 -0.13 -3.20
N THR A 166 21.51 -1.29 -2.67
CA THR A 166 20.55 -2.41 -2.56
C THR A 166 20.31 -2.73 -1.10
N GLY A 167 19.05 -2.96 -0.75
CA GLY A 167 18.64 -3.33 0.60
C GLY A 167 17.17 -3.66 0.68
N TRP A 168 16.67 -3.80 1.89
CA TRP A 168 15.33 -4.24 2.19
C TRP A 168 14.46 -3.08 2.71
N MET A 169 13.20 -3.10 2.31
CA MET A 169 12.19 -2.14 2.72
C MET A 169 10.88 -2.86 3.00
N ALA A 170 10.13 -2.45 4.01
CA ALA A 170 8.82 -3.04 4.27
C ALA A 170 7.90 -2.84 3.05
N GLN A 171 7.24 -3.92 2.62
CA GLN A 171 6.36 -3.91 1.43
C GLN A 171 5.20 -2.92 1.58
N SER A 172 4.76 -2.66 2.80
CA SER A 172 3.75 -1.63 3.11
C SER A 172 4.21 -0.19 2.85
N GLN A 173 5.51 0.04 2.63
CA GLN A 173 6.09 1.34 2.35
C GLN A 173 6.31 1.60 0.86
N VAL A 174 5.85 0.71 -0.01
CA VAL A 174 6.04 0.86 -1.46
C VAL A 174 4.72 0.74 -2.22
N TRP A 175 4.62 1.47 -3.33
CA TRP A 175 3.59 1.30 -4.34
C TRP A 175 4.22 0.72 -5.60
N GLY A 176 3.81 -0.46 -6.02
CA GLY A 176 4.42 -1.25 -7.10
C GLY A 176 4.46 -2.75 -6.80
N ALA A 177 4.03 -3.13 -5.58
CA ALA A 177 3.76 -4.50 -5.16
C ALA A 177 2.49 -4.52 -4.30
N TYR A 178 1.65 -5.55 -4.47
CA TYR A 178 0.44 -5.71 -3.64
C TYR A 178 0.80 -6.21 -2.25
N PRO A 179 -0.01 -5.86 -1.22
CA PRO A 179 0.17 -6.43 0.11
C PRO A 179 0.20 -7.96 0.06
N GLY A 180 1.24 -8.57 0.61
CA GLY A 180 1.42 -10.03 0.62
C GLY A 180 1.91 -10.64 -0.70
N GLU A 181 2.08 -9.86 -1.76
CA GLU A 181 2.57 -10.35 -3.06
C GLU A 181 4.02 -10.83 -2.96
N LYS A 182 4.29 -12.02 -3.49
CA LYS A 182 5.65 -12.51 -3.69
C LYS A 182 6.10 -12.18 -5.10
N VAL A 183 7.14 -11.35 -5.22
CA VAL A 183 7.71 -10.93 -6.49
C VAL A 183 9.08 -11.58 -6.67
N LYS A 184 9.32 -12.11 -7.85
CA LYS A 184 10.65 -12.51 -8.35
C LYS A 184 10.83 -11.82 -9.71
N ASN A 185 11.90 -11.05 -9.84
CA ASN A 185 12.18 -10.27 -11.05
C ASN A 185 13.37 -10.89 -11.80
#